data_2369b8862ce69a23b1027a3d81c66478
#
_entry.id   2369b8862ce69a23b1027a3d81c66478
#
_cell.length_a   1.000
_cell.length_b   1.000
_cell.length_c   1.000
_cell.angle_alpha   90.00
_cell.angle_beta   90.00
_cell.angle_gamma   90.00
#
_symmetry.space_group_name_H-M   'P 1'
#
loop_
_entity.id
_entity.type
_entity.pdbx_description
1 polymer ?
#
loop_
_entity_poly.entity_id
_entity_poly.type
_entity_poly.pdbx_seq_one_letter_code
_entity_poly.pdbx_strand_id
1 'polypeptide(L)'
;MDTTQHFDLEDLYKKIADAITQIDFSKLWEGFKPLKFALYNDEECYFNGSYIEKTADFCANTAIEFQGEVIAIWRVEEDLAIPVFVSKIVHEMFHAFQDVQGWKCFAKEMEALYKYRYDEENLSVKLHENKLLLDLLDGYDADKYKELLACRKYRQERFPYEFSYECSGEEIEGSANFVEWQVLKQLDKTVADKLIEDMRKVMLQPEYFFPIRISGYYTGALLINAMIEAKDYYYGPDNRPVIVQRLATATSIDDEIGMTEDERQKVTQAIKAFNDESKRIVETSVKNGEVVLTGPYEMVSVNIYDARCYDGYLTSRFFLMYMDNGEKKVIRDNYVIKMADEKTIEKVYRWIK
;
A
#
# COMPACT_ATOMS: atom_id res chain seq x y z
N MET A 1 -26.31 4.45 -19.44
CA MET A 1 -25.50 4.62 -20.66
C MET A 1 -24.07 4.59 -20.19
N ASP A 2 -23.45 3.44 -20.31
CA ASP A 2 -22.05 3.26 -19.94
C ASP A 2 -21.22 3.89 -21.05
N THR A 3 -20.70 5.09 -20.83
CA THR A 3 -19.70 5.69 -21.71
C THR A 3 -18.36 5.10 -21.29
N THR A 4 -18.06 3.88 -21.73
CA THR A 4 -16.72 3.34 -21.66
C THR A 4 -15.84 4.28 -22.50
N GLN A 5 -14.99 5.04 -21.83
CA GLN A 5 -14.02 5.91 -22.48
C GLN A 5 -13.03 4.99 -23.22
N HIS A 6 -13.03 5.04 -24.54
CA HIS A 6 -12.15 4.21 -25.36
C HIS A 6 -10.77 4.89 -25.40
N PHE A 7 -9.79 4.29 -24.74
CA PHE A 7 -8.41 4.74 -24.77
C PHE A 7 -7.67 4.12 -25.96
N ASP A 8 -6.97 4.93 -26.73
CA ASP A 8 -6.02 4.43 -27.72
C ASP A 8 -4.75 3.96 -27.01
N LEU A 9 -4.66 2.64 -26.78
CA LEU A 9 -3.54 2.03 -26.05
C LEU A 9 -2.21 2.20 -26.79
N GLU A 10 -2.21 2.25 -28.13
CA GLU A 10 -1.01 2.45 -28.94
C GLU A 10 -0.45 3.86 -28.76
N ASP A 11 -1.30 4.89 -28.87
CA ASP A 11 -0.89 6.29 -28.70
C ASP A 11 -0.40 6.54 -27.27
N LEU A 12 -1.15 6.04 -26.29
CA LEU A 12 -0.77 6.15 -24.87
C LEU A 12 0.55 5.42 -24.57
N TYR A 13 0.74 4.21 -25.09
CA TYR A 13 1.97 3.45 -24.92
C TYR A 13 3.18 4.22 -25.47
N LYS A 14 3.08 4.81 -26.67
CA LYS A 14 4.16 5.60 -27.28
C LYS A 14 4.52 6.79 -26.42
N LYS A 15 3.53 7.55 -25.93
CA LYS A 15 3.77 8.71 -25.04
C LYS A 15 4.45 8.32 -23.75
N ILE A 16 4.04 7.21 -23.15
CA ILE A 16 4.66 6.68 -21.92
C ILE A 16 6.08 6.20 -22.20
N ALA A 17 6.30 5.43 -23.26
CA ALA A 17 7.63 4.93 -23.65
C ALA A 17 8.61 6.09 -23.90
N ASP A 18 8.19 7.12 -24.62
CA ASP A 18 9.00 8.32 -24.86
C ASP A 18 9.35 9.05 -23.55
N ALA A 19 8.39 9.17 -22.63
CA ALA A 19 8.64 9.82 -21.34
C ALA A 19 9.58 8.99 -20.44
N ILE A 20 9.50 7.65 -20.46
CA ILE A 20 10.43 6.76 -19.74
C ILE A 20 11.88 6.99 -20.20
N THR A 21 12.12 7.29 -21.47
CA THR A 21 13.49 7.57 -21.97
C THR A 21 14.11 8.83 -21.37
N GLN A 22 13.30 9.72 -20.79
CA GLN A 22 13.77 10.97 -20.17
C GLN A 22 14.18 10.79 -18.71
N ILE A 23 13.96 9.60 -18.13
CA ILE A 23 14.22 9.31 -16.72
C ILE A 23 15.65 8.81 -16.56
N ASP A 24 16.37 9.40 -15.63
CA ASP A 24 17.65 8.90 -15.15
C ASP A 24 17.41 7.87 -14.02
N PHE A 25 17.31 6.61 -14.39
CA PHE A 25 17.08 5.50 -13.46
C PHE A 25 18.18 5.36 -12.41
N SER A 26 19.41 5.77 -12.72
CA SER A 26 20.53 5.70 -11.77
C SER A 26 20.33 6.62 -10.56
N LYS A 27 19.48 7.64 -10.69
CA LYS A 27 19.09 8.56 -9.60
C LYS A 27 17.86 8.10 -8.82
N LEU A 28 17.14 7.09 -9.33
CA LEU A 28 16.00 6.52 -8.62
C LEU A 28 16.45 5.54 -7.55
N TRP A 29 17.25 4.55 -7.96
CA TRP A 29 17.77 3.50 -7.09
C TRP A 29 18.98 2.82 -7.71
N GLU A 30 19.98 2.47 -6.89
CA GLU A 30 21.18 1.80 -7.40
C GLU A 30 20.86 0.43 -8.01
N GLY A 31 21.31 0.19 -9.23
CA GLY A 31 21.08 -1.05 -9.98
C GLY A 31 19.70 -1.17 -10.63
N PHE A 32 18.76 -0.26 -10.34
CA PHE A 32 17.45 -0.28 -10.97
C PHE A 32 17.53 0.19 -12.43
N LYS A 33 16.81 -0.51 -13.30
CA LYS A 33 16.77 -0.23 -14.75
C LYS A 33 15.31 -0.35 -15.23
N PRO A 34 14.96 0.37 -16.32
CA PRO A 34 13.63 0.23 -16.88
C PRO A 34 13.37 -1.18 -17.38
N LEU A 35 12.16 -1.66 -17.18
CA LEU A 35 11.63 -2.89 -17.76
C LEU A 35 10.73 -2.55 -18.96
N LYS A 36 10.40 -3.59 -19.74
CA LYS A 36 9.29 -3.47 -20.69
C LYS A 36 7.98 -3.35 -19.92
N PHE A 37 6.96 -2.80 -20.55
CA PHE A 37 5.63 -2.70 -19.97
C PHE A 37 4.55 -2.99 -21.00
N ALA A 38 3.36 -3.34 -20.53
CA ALA A 38 2.17 -3.46 -21.36
C ALA A 38 1.03 -2.63 -20.79
N LEU A 39 0.21 -2.09 -21.67
CA LEU A 39 -1.06 -1.45 -21.33
C LEU A 39 -2.21 -2.37 -21.74
N TYR A 40 -3.23 -2.45 -20.91
CA TYR A 40 -4.39 -3.25 -21.23
C TYR A 40 -5.69 -2.65 -20.69
N ASN A 41 -6.81 -3.08 -21.24
CA ASN A 41 -8.16 -2.83 -20.76
C ASN A 41 -8.97 -4.14 -20.75
N ASP A 42 -10.28 -4.07 -20.74
CA ASP A 42 -11.11 -5.28 -20.72
C ASP A 42 -11.01 -6.07 -22.03
N GLU A 43 -10.77 -5.42 -23.17
CA GLU A 43 -10.85 -5.98 -24.52
C GLU A 43 -9.47 -6.21 -25.13
N GLU A 44 -8.52 -5.32 -24.91
CA GLU A 44 -7.27 -5.24 -25.64
C GLU A 44 -6.04 -5.21 -24.71
N CYS A 45 -4.92 -5.65 -25.27
CA CYS A 45 -3.60 -5.50 -24.66
C CYS A 45 -2.58 -5.03 -25.69
N TYR A 46 -1.82 -3.99 -25.37
CA TYR A 46 -0.76 -3.46 -26.22
C TYR A 46 0.60 -3.62 -25.55
N PHE A 47 1.52 -4.29 -26.23
CA PHE A 47 2.85 -4.60 -25.73
C PHE A 47 3.89 -4.49 -26.85
N ASN A 48 4.99 -3.81 -26.59
CA ASN A 48 6.17 -3.77 -27.44
C ASN A 48 5.88 -3.45 -28.92
N GLY A 49 4.97 -2.51 -29.17
CA GLY A 49 4.66 -2.00 -30.52
C GLY A 49 3.53 -2.74 -31.24
N SER A 50 2.81 -3.66 -30.60
CA SER A 50 1.69 -4.38 -31.20
C SER A 50 0.60 -4.75 -30.22
N TYR A 51 -0.62 -4.91 -30.73
CA TYR A 51 -1.70 -5.55 -30.00
C TYR A 51 -1.42 -7.06 -29.86
N ILE A 52 -1.65 -7.58 -28.69
CA ILE A 52 -1.44 -9.00 -28.33
C ILE A 52 -2.70 -9.59 -27.72
N GLU A 53 -2.81 -10.92 -27.73
CA GLU A 53 -3.86 -11.60 -27.01
C GLU A 53 -3.68 -11.45 -25.50
N LYS A 54 -4.74 -11.02 -24.82
CA LYS A 54 -4.76 -10.86 -23.37
C LYS A 54 -4.89 -12.21 -22.68
N THR A 55 -3.91 -12.59 -21.87
CA THR A 55 -3.96 -13.80 -21.03
C THR A 55 -4.62 -13.53 -19.68
N ALA A 56 -4.85 -14.57 -18.88
CA ALA A 56 -5.41 -14.45 -17.53
C ALA A 56 -4.48 -13.70 -16.55
N ASP A 57 -3.20 -13.53 -16.90
CA ASP A 57 -2.22 -12.84 -16.07
C ASP A 57 -2.43 -11.32 -16.06
N PHE A 58 -3.11 -10.78 -17.11
CA PHE A 58 -3.46 -9.34 -17.18
C PHE A 58 -4.72 -9.06 -16.36
N CYS A 59 -4.59 -9.12 -15.03
CA CYS A 59 -5.72 -9.00 -14.09
C CYS A 59 -5.58 -7.91 -13.02
N ALA A 60 -4.39 -7.30 -12.90
CA ALA A 60 -4.08 -6.24 -11.93
C ALA A 60 -2.99 -5.31 -12.48
N ASN A 61 -2.74 -4.18 -11.79
CA ASN A 61 -1.55 -3.38 -11.99
C ASN A 61 -0.45 -4.04 -11.17
N THR A 62 0.59 -4.54 -11.85
CA THR A 62 1.67 -5.29 -11.21
C THR A 62 2.79 -5.61 -12.21
N ALA A 63 3.79 -6.38 -11.79
CA ALA A 63 4.74 -7.03 -12.68
C ALA A 63 4.41 -8.51 -12.87
N ILE A 64 4.60 -9.01 -14.07
CA ILE A 64 4.37 -10.42 -14.42
C ILE A 64 5.54 -10.98 -15.24
N GLU A 65 5.72 -12.30 -15.22
CA GLU A 65 6.53 -12.99 -16.21
C GLU A 65 5.71 -13.21 -17.50
N PHE A 66 6.15 -12.63 -18.60
CA PHE A 66 5.48 -12.73 -19.88
C PHE A 66 6.50 -13.00 -20.99
N GLN A 67 6.31 -14.10 -21.76
CA GLN A 67 7.21 -14.53 -22.83
C GLN A 67 8.69 -14.69 -22.39
N GLY A 68 8.93 -15.09 -21.13
CA GLY A 68 10.27 -15.31 -20.58
C GLY A 68 10.98 -14.03 -20.10
N GLU A 69 10.27 -12.91 -20.04
CA GLU A 69 10.76 -11.66 -19.49
C GLU A 69 9.81 -11.16 -18.38
N VAL A 70 10.35 -10.44 -17.40
CA VAL A 70 9.52 -9.73 -16.41
C VAL A 70 9.14 -8.37 -16.99
N ILE A 71 7.85 -8.09 -17.02
CA ILE A 71 7.27 -6.83 -17.53
C ILE A 71 6.34 -6.22 -16.50
N ALA A 72 6.23 -4.89 -16.50
CA ALA A 72 5.16 -4.21 -15.77
C ALA A 72 3.88 -4.21 -16.61
N ILE A 73 2.73 -4.40 -15.99
CA ILE A 73 1.43 -4.31 -16.65
C ILE A 73 0.55 -3.28 -15.97
N TRP A 74 -0.16 -2.50 -16.78
CA TRP A 74 -1.05 -1.46 -16.27
C TRP A 74 -2.40 -1.49 -16.98
N ARG A 75 -3.48 -1.57 -16.18
CA ARG A 75 -4.84 -1.46 -16.67
C ARG A 75 -5.23 0.00 -16.84
N VAL A 76 -5.63 0.38 -18.05
CA VAL A 76 -6.05 1.73 -18.37
C VAL A 76 -7.54 1.87 -18.13
N GLU A 77 -7.91 2.51 -17.03
CA GLU A 77 -9.30 2.76 -16.63
C GLU A 77 -9.61 4.27 -16.56
N GLU A 78 -8.57 5.10 -16.41
CA GLU A 78 -8.69 6.53 -16.20
C GLU A 78 -7.77 7.31 -17.13
N ASP A 79 -8.16 8.54 -17.47
CA ASP A 79 -7.30 9.48 -18.20
C ASP A 79 -6.39 10.21 -17.20
N LEU A 80 -5.21 9.64 -16.97
CA LEU A 80 -4.19 10.25 -16.14
C LEU A 80 -3.21 11.08 -16.96
N ALA A 81 -2.63 12.12 -16.37
CA ALA A 81 -1.51 12.84 -17.00
C ALA A 81 -0.31 11.90 -17.23
N ILE A 82 0.39 12.06 -18.36
CA ILE A 82 1.52 11.18 -18.72
C ILE A 82 2.57 11.03 -17.59
N PRO A 83 3.01 12.10 -16.90
CA PRO A 83 3.94 11.91 -15.77
C PRO A 83 3.41 10.98 -14.68
N VAL A 84 2.10 11.02 -14.40
CA VAL A 84 1.46 10.16 -13.40
C VAL A 84 1.40 8.71 -13.90
N PHE A 85 1.02 8.47 -15.15
CA PHE A 85 1.07 7.11 -15.73
C PHE A 85 2.47 6.51 -15.63
N VAL A 86 3.47 7.29 -16.07
CA VAL A 86 4.87 6.84 -16.05
C VAL A 86 5.33 6.53 -14.65
N SER A 87 5.04 7.38 -13.68
CA SER A 87 5.46 7.15 -12.30
C SER A 87 4.86 5.87 -11.72
N LYS A 88 3.60 5.58 -12.01
CA LYS A 88 2.92 4.36 -11.57
C LYS A 88 3.46 3.10 -12.26
N ILE A 89 3.72 3.17 -13.55
CA ILE A 89 4.33 2.04 -14.27
C ILE A 89 5.75 1.76 -13.75
N VAL A 90 6.53 2.80 -13.47
CA VAL A 90 7.87 2.64 -12.90
C VAL A 90 7.80 2.11 -11.46
N HIS A 91 6.76 2.44 -10.70
CA HIS A 91 6.47 1.83 -9.40
C HIS A 91 6.33 0.29 -9.53
N GLU A 92 5.53 -0.19 -10.48
CA GLU A 92 5.38 -1.63 -10.73
C GLU A 92 6.68 -2.28 -11.26
N MET A 93 7.45 -1.57 -12.08
CA MET A 93 8.79 -2.03 -12.48
C MET A 93 9.71 -2.18 -11.26
N PHE A 94 9.55 -1.31 -10.26
CA PHE A 94 10.36 -1.38 -9.05
C PHE A 94 10.00 -2.58 -8.18
N HIS A 95 8.73 -2.97 -8.12
CA HIS A 95 8.33 -4.23 -7.46
C HIS A 95 8.98 -5.46 -8.12
N ALA A 96 9.06 -5.50 -9.44
CA ALA A 96 9.80 -6.54 -10.14
C ALA A 96 11.30 -6.53 -9.79
N PHE A 97 11.90 -5.35 -9.68
CA PHE A 97 13.28 -5.20 -9.23
C PHE A 97 13.47 -5.72 -7.80
N GLN A 98 12.58 -5.40 -6.86
CA GLN A 98 12.61 -5.91 -5.49
C GLN A 98 12.58 -7.44 -5.46
N ASP A 99 11.72 -8.06 -6.26
CA ASP A 99 11.61 -9.52 -6.35
C ASP A 99 12.90 -10.16 -6.88
N VAL A 100 13.46 -9.64 -7.98
CA VAL A 100 14.74 -10.09 -8.56
C VAL A 100 15.89 -9.91 -7.55
N GLN A 101 15.90 -8.84 -6.75
CA GLN A 101 16.89 -8.64 -5.69
C GLN A 101 16.65 -9.53 -4.46
N GLY A 102 15.60 -10.34 -4.48
CA GLY A 102 15.30 -11.29 -3.43
C GLY A 102 14.80 -10.67 -2.13
N TRP A 103 14.10 -9.53 -2.19
CA TRP A 103 13.45 -8.95 -1.03
C TRP A 103 12.36 -9.90 -0.50
N LYS A 104 12.32 -10.12 0.82
CA LYS A 104 11.44 -11.12 1.44
C LYS A 104 10.56 -10.55 2.55
N CYS A 105 10.55 -9.24 2.70
CA CYS A 105 9.84 -8.53 3.77
C CYS A 105 8.38 -8.21 3.41
N PHE A 106 7.73 -9.04 2.62
CA PHE A 106 6.32 -8.85 2.26
C PHE A 106 5.42 -8.98 3.48
N ALA A 107 4.50 -8.04 3.63
CA ALA A 107 3.52 -8.06 4.70
C ALA A 107 2.56 -9.27 4.54
N LYS A 108 2.21 -9.88 5.67
CA LYS A 108 1.24 -10.98 5.71
C LYS A 108 -0.16 -10.41 5.89
N GLU A 109 -0.74 -9.92 4.81
CA GLU A 109 -1.98 -9.14 4.81
C GLU A 109 -3.15 -9.87 5.48
N MET A 110 -3.38 -11.12 5.09
CA MET A 110 -4.47 -11.92 5.66
C MET A 110 -4.29 -12.20 7.16
N GLU A 111 -3.05 -12.36 7.62
CA GLU A 111 -2.74 -12.53 9.03
C GLU A 111 -2.98 -11.22 9.80
N ALA A 112 -2.62 -10.08 9.20
CA ALA A 112 -2.78 -8.77 9.82
C ALA A 112 -4.24 -8.39 10.03
N LEU A 113 -5.18 -8.83 9.19
CA LEU A 113 -6.61 -8.61 9.40
C LEU A 113 -7.10 -9.09 10.78
N TYR A 114 -6.46 -10.13 11.34
CA TYR A 114 -6.83 -10.69 12.64
C TYR A 114 -5.91 -10.28 13.79
N LYS A 115 -4.64 -10.02 13.49
CA LYS A 115 -3.62 -9.80 14.53
C LYS A 115 -3.27 -8.34 14.76
N TYR A 116 -3.41 -7.48 13.76
CA TYR A 116 -3.08 -6.06 13.91
C TYR A 116 -4.09 -5.40 14.85
N ARG A 117 -3.60 -4.81 15.93
CA ARG A 117 -4.42 -4.10 16.91
C ARG A 117 -4.31 -2.60 16.67
N TYR A 118 -5.44 -1.97 16.48
CA TYR A 118 -5.54 -0.51 16.43
C TYR A 118 -5.50 0.05 17.85
N ASP A 119 -4.30 -0.01 18.44
CA ASP A 119 -4.04 0.46 19.80
C ASP A 119 -3.85 1.98 19.83
N GLU A 120 -4.44 2.65 20.85
CA GLU A 120 -4.42 4.10 20.97
C GLU A 120 -3.01 4.65 21.14
N GLU A 121 -2.21 4.04 21.99
CA GLU A 121 -0.83 4.48 22.26
C GLU A 121 0.04 4.30 21.01
N ASN A 122 -0.03 3.12 20.38
CA ASN A 122 0.69 2.83 19.14
C ASN A 122 0.39 3.84 18.04
N LEU A 123 -0.90 4.09 17.77
CA LEU A 123 -1.31 4.99 16.69
C LEU A 123 -1.07 6.47 17.03
N SER A 124 -1.09 6.84 18.31
CA SER A 124 -0.73 8.20 18.71
C SER A 124 0.76 8.48 18.48
N VAL A 125 1.64 7.53 18.83
CA VAL A 125 3.07 7.64 18.50
C VAL A 125 3.28 7.69 16.99
N LYS A 126 2.55 6.86 16.22
CA LYS A 126 2.61 6.90 14.76
C LYS A 126 2.19 8.24 14.18
N LEU A 127 1.16 8.88 14.72
CA LEU A 127 0.76 10.21 14.28
C LEU A 127 1.87 11.24 14.53
N HIS A 128 2.55 11.14 15.67
CA HIS A 128 3.71 11.97 15.96
C HIS A 128 4.90 11.69 15.02
N GLU A 129 5.19 10.42 14.72
CA GLU A 129 6.18 10.04 13.69
C GLU A 129 5.85 10.68 12.33
N ASN A 130 4.57 10.66 11.92
CA ASN A 130 4.13 11.30 10.68
C ASN A 130 4.42 12.80 10.65
N LYS A 131 4.24 13.51 11.77
CA LYS A 131 4.59 14.93 11.87
C LYS A 131 6.08 15.15 11.75
N LEU A 132 6.88 14.35 12.45
CA LEU A 132 8.34 14.42 12.35
C LEU A 132 8.84 14.18 10.93
N LEU A 133 8.26 13.21 10.22
CA LEU A 133 8.58 12.93 8.81
C LEU A 133 8.26 14.13 7.90
N LEU A 134 7.12 14.80 8.13
CA LEU A 134 6.73 15.97 7.37
C LEU A 134 7.61 17.19 7.70
N ASP A 135 7.98 17.35 8.96
CA ASP A 135 8.93 18.40 9.39
C ASP A 135 10.31 18.18 8.75
N LEU A 136 10.80 16.94 8.71
CA LEU A 136 12.07 16.58 8.09
C LEU A 136 12.04 16.74 6.56
N LEU A 137 10.88 16.61 5.94
CA LEU A 137 10.69 16.89 4.52
C LEU A 137 10.81 18.40 4.22
N ASP A 138 10.34 19.27 5.12
CA ASP A 138 10.46 20.73 4.98
C ASP A 138 11.89 21.23 5.21
N GLY A 139 12.70 20.47 5.95
CA GLY A 139 14.11 20.74 6.18
C GLY A 139 14.69 19.77 7.19
N TYR A 140 15.83 19.18 6.84
CA TYR A 140 16.49 18.21 7.69
C TYR A 140 16.93 18.85 9.04
N ASP A 141 16.56 18.20 10.13
CA ASP A 141 16.92 18.53 11.50
C ASP A 141 17.37 17.26 12.23
N ALA A 142 18.61 17.24 12.72
CA ALA A 142 19.22 16.08 13.33
C ALA A 142 18.55 15.67 14.65
N ASP A 143 18.00 16.61 15.41
CA ASP A 143 17.33 16.30 16.68
C ASP A 143 15.94 15.72 16.42
N LYS A 144 15.17 16.24 15.46
CA LYS A 144 13.93 15.64 14.99
C LYS A 144 14.13 14.24 14.40
N TYR A 145 15.22 14.05 13.66
CA TYR A 145 15.54 12.72 13.14
C TYR A 145 15.85 11.72 14.26
N LYS A 146 16.59 12.11 15.30
CA LYS A 146 16.80 11.27 16.49
C LYS A 146 15.49 10.98 17.22
N GLU A 147 14.62 11.97 17.38
CA GLU A 147 13.31 11.80 17.98
C GLU A 147 12.46 10.81 17.18
N LEU A 148 12.43 10.91 15.85
CA LEU A 148 11.77 9.95 14.97
C LEU A 148 12.26 8.53 15.22
N LEU A 149 13.60 8.32 15.24
CA LEU A 149 14.16 6.99 15.50
C LEU A 149 13.82 6.48 16.90
N ALA A 150 13.78 7.35 17.89
CA ALA A 150 13.42 6.99 19.26
C ALA A 150 11.93 6.60 19.38
N CYS A 151 11.00 7.32 18.71
CA CYS A 151 9.58 6.95 18.62
C CYS A 151 9.43 5.58 17.97
N ARG A 152 10.12 5.33 16.87
CA ARG A 152 10.10 4.04 16.17
C ARG A 152 10.65 2.91 17.03
N LYS A 153 11.74 3.17 17.78
CA LYS A 153 12.29 2.22 18.74
C LYS A 153 11.29 1.88 19.84
N TYR A 154 10.63 2.87 20.41
CA TYR A 154 9.57 2.70 21.39
C TYR A 154 8.44 1.79 20.87
N ARG A 155 7.94 2.06 19.64
CA ARG A 155 6.91 1.22 19.02
C ARG A 155 7.40 -0.20 18.76
N GLN A 156 8.66 -0.37 18.32
CA GLN A 156 9.26 -1.69 18.11
C GLN A 156 9.27 -2.54 19.40
N GLU A 157 9.53 -1.92 20.54
CA GLU A 157 9.63 -2.60 21.83
C GLU A 157 8.25 -2.92 22.43
N ARG A 158 7.28 -2.02 22.29
CA ARG A 158 5.96 -2.16 22.91
C ARG A 158 4.91 -2.83 22.03
N PHE A 159 5.00 -2.64 20.71
CA PHE A 159 4.05 -3.11 19.71
C PHE A 159 4.75 -3.87 18.58
N PRO A 160 5.50 -4.95 18.89
CA PRO A 160 6.43 -5.57 17.95
C PRO A 160 5.74 -6.15 16.72
N TYR A 161 4.52 -6.66 16.85
CA TYR A 161 3.76 -7.20 15.70
C TYR A 161 3.32 -6.08 14.77
N GLU A 162 2.63 -5.08 15.30
CA GLU A 162 2.13 -3.92 14.56
C GLU A 162 3.26 -3.19 13.86
N PHE A 163 4.34 -2.92 14.59
CA PHE A 163 5.52 -2.27 14.06
C PHE A 163 6.19 -3.07 12.94
N SER A 164 6.35 -4.39 13.11
CA SER A 164 6.94 -5.25 12.08
C SER A 164 6.09 -5.32 10.82
N TYR A 165 4.76 -5.38 10.95
CA TYR A 165 3.84 -5.35 9.82
C TYR A 165 3.95 -4.03 9.04
N GLU A 166 3.92 -2.90 9.75
CA GLU A 166 4.05 -1.58 9.13
C GLU A 166 5.39 -1.39 8.43
N CYS A 167 6.50 -1.80 9.06
CA CYS A 167 7.82 -1.77 8.44
C CYS A 167 7.90 -2.60 7.15
N SER A 168 7.18 -3.73 7.08
CA SER A 168 7.09 -4.51 5.85
C SER A 168 6.42 -3.74 4.72
N GLY A 169 5.33 -3.02 5.02
CA GLY A 169 4.67 -2.13 4.06
C GLY A 169 5.56 -0.95 3.66
N GLU A 170 6.24 -0.33 4.61
CA GLU A 170 7.19 0.76 4.34
C GLU A 170 8.38 0.30 3.47
N GLU A 171 8.89 -0.91 3.70
CA GLU A 171 9.98 -1.46 2.89
C GLU A 171 9.56 -1.73 1.44
N ILE A 172 8.44 -2.38 1.22
CA ILE A 172 8.00 -2.80 -0.13
C ILE A 172 7.30 -1.66 -0.85
N GLU A 173 6.20 -1.18 -0.30
CA GLU A 173 5.36 -0.17 -0.93
C GLU A 173 5.94 1.24 -0.80
N GLY A 174 6.49 1.55 0.37
CA GLY A 174 7.07 2.86 0.62
C GLY A 174 8.30 3.15 -0.22
N SER A 175 9.15 2.14 -0.49
CA SER A 175 10.29 2.33 -1.38
C SER A 175 9.88 2.46 -2.85
N ALA A 176 8.85 1.72 -3.28
CA ALA A 176 8.27 1.89 -4.61
C ALA A 176 7.62 3.28 -4.77
N ASN A 177 6.95 3.77 -3.73
CA ASN A 177 6.40 5.13 -3.68
C ASN A 177 7.49 6.22 -3.67
N PHE A 178 8.62 5.96 -3.02
CA PHE A 178 9.78 6.85 -3.10
C PHE A 178 10.28 6.96 -4.55
N VAL A 179 10.41 5.83 -5.24
CA VAL A 179 10.79 5.78 -6.66
C VAL A 179 9.76 6.52 -7.52
N GLU A 180 8.45 6.28 -7.33
CA GLU A 180 7.37 6.99 -7.99
C GLU A 180 7.50 8.52 -7.84
N TRP A 181 7.74 8.99 -6.62
CA TRP A 181 7.96 10.40 -6.34
C TRP A 181 9.20 10.97 -7.03
N GLN A 182 10.33 10.23 -7.02
CA GLN A 182 11.55 10.68 -7.73
C GLN A 182 11.35 10.72 -9.26
N VAL A 183 10.57 9.82 -9.84
CA VAL A 183 10.16 9.89 -11.25
C VAL A 183 9.37 11.16 -11.54
N LEU A 184 8.37 11.47 -10.72
CA LEU A 184 7.60 12.71 -10.86
C LEU A 184 8.48 13.95 -10.76
N LYS A 185 9.44 13.98 -9.83
CA LYS A 185 10.40 15.10 -9.71
C LYS A 185 11.23 15.30 -10.98
N GLN A 186 11.53 14.24 -11.72
CA GLN A 186 12.27 14.34 -12.99
C GLN A 186 11.39 14.77 -14.17
N LEU A 187 10.12 14.34 -14.20
CA LEU A 187 9.23 14.57 -15.32
C LEU A 187 8.39 15.85 -15.18
N ASP A 188 7.83 16.08 -14.00
CA ASP A 188 6.98 17.24 -13.71
C ASP A 188 7.00 17.58 -12.22
N LYS A 189 7.78 18.60 -11.88
CA LYS A 189 7.91 19.04 -10.49
C LYS A 189 6.57 19.49 -9.89
N THR A 190 5.67 20.07 -10.66
CA THR A 190 4.37 20.55 -10.16
C THR A 190 3.50 19.39 -9.72
N VAL A 191 3.51 18.28 -10.49
CA VAL A 191 2.82 17.04 -10.12
C VAL A 191 3.46 16.39 -8.89
N ALA A 192 4.79 16.38 -8.81
CA ALA A 192 5.51 15.88 -7.64
C ALA A 192 5.18 16.68 -6.37
N ASP A 193 5.14 18.01 -6.46
CA ASP A 193 4.79 18.90 -5.34
C ASP A 193 3.34 18.65 -4.88
N LYS A 194 2.41 18.45 -5.84
CA LYS A 194 1.02 18.09 -5.51
C LYS A 194 0.89 16.75 -4.79
N LEU A 195 1.64 15.74 -5.21
CA LEU A 195 1.67 14.45 -4.52
C LEU A 195 2.08 14.62 -3.05
N ILE A 196 3.10 15.43 -2.78
CA ILE A 196 3.55 15.74 -1.41
C ILE A 196 2.47 16.48 -0.62
N GLU A 197 1.77 17.43 -1.23
CA GLU A 197 0.66 18.12 -0.57
C GLU A 197 -0.48 17.15 -0.18
N ASP A 198 -0.78 16.19 -1.04
CA ASP A 198 -1.81 15.18 -0.78
C ASP A 198 -1.36 14.18 0.30
N MET A 199 -0.11 13.72 0.26
CA MET A 199 0.48 12.93 1.34
C MET A 199 0.39 13.65 2.69
N ARG A 200 0.75 14.94 2.73
CA ARG A 200 0.72 15.77 3.95
C ARG A 200 -0.68 15.83 4.57
N LYS A 201 -1.72 16.02 3.73
CA LYS A 201 -3.10 16.04 4.21
C LYS A 201 -3.50 14.71 4.84
N VAL A 202 -3.17 13.61 4.17
CA VAL A 202 -3.52 12.25 4.60
C VAL A 202 -2.78 11.87 5.89
N MET A 203 -1.48 12.10 5.95
CA MET A 203 -0.63 11.65 7.06
C MET A 203 -0.96 12.30 8.41
N LEU A 204 -1.60 13.46 8.41
CA LEU A 204 -2.01 14.17 9.64
C LEU A 204 -3.43 13.83 10.11
N GLN A 205 -4.12 12.95 9.40
CA GLN A 205 -5.51 12.57 9.72
C GLN A 205 -5.55 11.10 10.18
N PRO A 206 -5.84 10.83 11.47
CA PRO A 206 -5.87 9.46 12.01
C PRO A 206 -6.88 8.54 11.32
N GLU A 207 -7.90 9.08 10.66
CA GLU A 207 -8.89 8.32 9.89
C GLU A 207 -8.25 7.49 8.77
N TYR A 208 -7.11 7.93 8.22
CA TYR A 208 -6.36 7.22 7.19
C TYR A 208 -5.46 6.09 7.73
N PHE A 209 -5.46 5.85 9.04
CA PHE A 209 -4.87 4.63 9.60
C PHE A 209 -5.73 3.38 9.39
N PHE A 210 -6.92 3.50 8.81
CA PHE A 210 -7.88 2.40 8.65
C PHE A 210 -8.25 2.14 7.19
N PRO A 211 -7.56 1.16 6.52
CA PRO A 211 -6.56 0.21 7.07
C PRO A 211 -5.15 0.82 7.12
N ILE A 212 -4.40 0.40 8.12
CA ILE A 212 -3.03 0.89 8.37
C ILE A 212 -2.06 0.64 7.20
N ARG A 213 -2.32 -0.37 6.39
CA ARG A 213 -1.55 -0.72 5.19
C ARG A 213 -1.22 0.50 4.33
N ILE A 214 -2.22 1.35 4.08
CA ILE A 214 -2.09 2.50 3.17
C ILE A 214 -1.05 3.50 3.70
N SER A 215 -0.93 3.65 5.01
CA SER A 215 0.03 4.58 5.60
C SER A 215 1.48 4.25 5.24
N GLY A 216 1.81 2.97 5.06
CA GLY A 216 3.17 2.50 4.73
C GLY A 216 3.71 3.08 3.41
N TYR A 217 2.84 3.33 2.44
CA TYR A 217 3.22 3.95 1.15
C TYR A 217 3.85 5.33 1.36
N TYR A 218 3.25 6.15 2.21
CA TYR A 218 3.68 7.52 2.44
C TYR A 218 4.81 7.60 3.47
N THR A 219 4.63 6.91 4.60
CA THR A 219 5.64 6.94 5.67
C THR A 219 6.96 6.34 5.22
N GLY A 220 6.94 5.25 4.46
CA GLY A 220 8.15 4.63 3.91
C GLY A 220 8.89 5.54 2.92
N ALA A 221 8.16 6.20 2.01
CA ALA A 221 8.77 7.14 1.06
C ALA A 221 9.46 8.32 1.76
N LEU A 222 8.79 8.91 2.75
CA LEU A 222 9.36 10.04 3.50
C LEU A 222 10.47 9.62 4.45
N LEU A 223 10.39 8.42 5.02
CA LEU A 223 11.45 7.87 5.87
C LEU A 223 12.74 7.64 5.07
N ILE A 224 12.64 7.07 3.86
CA ILE A 224 13.79 6.92 2.96
C ILE A 224 14.41 8.30 2.65
N ASN A 225 13.57 9.30 2.36
CA ASN A 225 14.06 10.66 2.13
C ASN A 225 14.79 11.22 3.37
N ALA A 226 14.23 11.07 4.56
CA ALA A 226 14.86 11.52 5.80
C ALA A 226 16.20 10.81 6.08
N MET A 227 16.27 9.50 5.81
CA MET A 227 17.49 8.71 5.94
C MET A 227 18.58 9.14 4.95
N ILE A 228 18.20 9.50 3.72
CA ILE A 228 19.13 10.03 2.71
C ILE A 228 19.72 11.36 3.19
N GLU A 229 18.89 12.29 3.65
CA GLU A 229 19.33 13.59 4.19
C GLU A 229 20.21 13.42 5.44
N ALA A 230 19.90 12.45 6.29
CA ALA A 230 20.72 12.08 7.43
C ALA A 230 22.04 11.41 7.07
N LYS A 231 22.27 11.04 5.79
CA LYS A 231 23.37 10.19 5.31
C LYS A 231 23.42 8.82 5.99
N ASP A 232 22.27 8.34 6.39
CA ASP A 232 22.05 7.04 7.03
C ASP A 232 21.57 5.97 6.06
N TYR A 233 21.29 6.37 4.83
CA TYR A 233 20.79 5.50 3.79
C TYR A 233 21.91 5.13 2.81
N TYR A 234 21.96 3.84 2.47
CA TYR A 234 22.88 3.33 1.48
C TYR A 234 22.12 2.61 0.37
N TYR A 235 22.37 3.00 -0.86
CA TYR A 235 21.82 2.36 -2.05
C TYR A 235 22.77 1.24 -2.49
N GLY A 236 22.40 -0.01 -2.31
CA GLY A 236 23.13 -1.15 -2.85
C GLY A 236 22.18 -2.18 -3.40
N PRO A 237 22.60 -3.05 -4.32
CA PRO A 237 21.76 -4.07 -4.91
C PRO A 237 21.15 -5.01 -3.88
N ASP A 238 21.82 -5.20 -2.74
CA ASP A 238 21.33 -6.01 -1.63
C ASP A 238 20.64 -5.15 -0.54
N ASN A 239 20.56 -3.86 -0.76
CA ASN A 239 20.14 -2.92 0.28
C ASN A 239 18.64 -2.68 0.17
N ARG A 240 17.96 -3.22 1.14
CA ARG A 240 16.61 -2.81 1.52
C ARG A 240 16.72 -1.59 2.41
N PRO A 241 15.68 -0.74 2.49
CA PRO A 241 15.57 0.23 3.56
C PRO A 241 15.60 -0.51 4.89
N VAL A 242 16.77 -0.67 5.50
CA VAL A 242 16.92 -1.48 6.71
C VAL A 242 16.60 -0.62 7.92
N ILE A 243 15.36 -0.14 7.96
CA ILE A 243 14.80 0.66 9.04
C ILE A 243 15.03 -0.03 10.39
N VAL A 244 14.77 -1.32 10.45
CA VAL A 244 14.90 -2.11 11.68
C VAL A 244 16.37 -2.21 12.14
N GLN A 245 17.34 -2.30 11.25
CA GLN A 245 18.77 -2.34 11.64
C GLN A 245 19.25 -1.01 12.23
N ARG A 246 18.74 0.11 11.74
CA ARG A 246 19.08 1.43 12.28
C ARG A 246 18.55 1.64 13.69
N LEU A 247 17.40 1.07 14.01
CA LEU A 247 16.81 1.15 15.35
C LEU A 247 17.62 0.41 16.41
N ALA A 248 18.45 -0.55 16.04
CA ALA A 248 19.32 -1.25 16.99
C ALA A 248 20.30 -0.31 17.72
N THR A 249 20.66 0.83 17.11
CA THR A 249 21.56 1.83 17.69
C THR A 249 20.83 3.07 18.21
N ALA A 250 19.52 3.17 18.02
CA ALA A 250 18.73 4.28 18.53
C ALA A 250 18.55 4.19 20.04
N THR A 251 18.53 5.34 20.71
CA THR A 251 18.19 5.43 22.12
C THR A 251 16.68 5.31 22.27
N SER A 252 16.22 4.40 23.13
CA SER A 252 14.81 4.36 23.52
C SER A 252 14.45 5.62 24.27
N ILE A 253 13.26 6.15 24.06
CA ILE A 253 12.73 7.25 24.90
C ILE A 253 12.09 6.58 26.13
N ASP A 254 12.61 6.91 27.29
CA ASP A 254 11.91 6.65 28.55
C ASP A 254 10.88 7.78 28.78
N ASP A 255 9.61 7.47 28.65
CA ASP A 255 8.42 8.13 29.21
C ASP A 255 7.85 9.42 28.59
N GLU A 256 8.52 10.24 27.78
CA GLU A 256 7.87 11.39 27.15
C GLU A 256 8.14 11.49 25.65
N ILE A 257 7.31 10.82 24.89
CA ILE A 257 7.17 11.13 23.46
C ILE A 257 6.41 12.45 23.33
N GLY A 258 6.91 13.37 22.49
CA GLY A 258 6.36 14.72 22.32
C GLY A 258 4.91 14.80 21.78
N MET A 259 4.10 13.77 22.03
CA MET A 259 2.67 13.74 21.68
C MET A 259 1.87 14.70 22.54
N THR A 260 0.98 15.44 21.89
CA THR A 260 0.02 16.29 22.57
C THR A 260 -1.24 15.51 22.95
N GLU A 261 -1.96 16.00 23.98
CA GLU A 261 -3.27 15.45 24.35
C GLU A 261 -4.30 15.55 23.20
N ASP A 262 -4.22 16.61 22.39
CA ASP A 262 -5.07 16.77 21.19
C ASP A 262 -4.85 15.66 20.16
N GLU A 263 -3.62 15.22 19.96
CA GLU A 263 -3.29 14.09 19.06
C GLU A 263 -3.84 12.78 19.59
N ARG A 264 -3.71 12.50 20.87
CA ARG A 264 -4.30 11.32 21.52
C ARG A 264 -5.81 11.30 21.34
N GLN A 265 -6.48 12.42 21.60
CA GLN A 265 -7.94 12.51 21.46
C GLN A 265 -8.40 12.31 20.02
N LYS A 266 -7.70 12.84 19.03
CA LYS A 266 -7.99 12.60 17.60
C LYS A 266 -7.89 11.12 17.24
N VAL A 267 -6.82 10.46 17.67
CA VAL A 267 -6.62 9.01 17.44
C VAL A 267 -7.72 8.20 18.12
N THR A 268 -8.02 8.47 19.39
CA THR A 268 -9.11 7.80 20.13
C THR A 268 -10.45 7.93 19.43
N GLN A 269 -10.77 9.13 18.94
CA GLN A 269 -12.02 9.37 18.19
C GLN A 269 -12.05 8.59 16.87
N ALA A 270 -10.94 8.54 16.14
CA ALA A 270 -10.84 7.82 14.88
C ALA A 270 -10.96 6.30 15.08
N ILE A 271 -10.32 5.73 16.11
CA ILE A 271 -10.47 4.32 16.48
C ILE A 271 -11.92 4.01 16.82
N LYS A 272 -12.56 4.86 17.64
CA LYS A 272 -13.97 4.69 18.02
C LYS A 272 -14.88 4.72 16.79
N ALA A 273 -14.69 5.69 15.91
CA ALA A 273 -15.49 5.81 14.68
C ALA A 273 -15.33 4.58 13.77
N PHE A 274 -14.10 4.08 13.60
CA PHE A 274 -13.82 2.86 12.84
C PHE A 274 -14.51 1.63 13.43
N ASN A 275 -14.47 1.46 14.75
CA ASN A 275 -15.09 0.34 15.44
C ASN A 275 -16.64 0.43 15.40
N ASP A 276 -17.20 1.61 15.62
CA ASP A 276 -18.66 1.83 15.57
C ASP A 276 -19.20 1.54 14.16
N GLU A 277 -18.50 1.99 13.12
CA GLU A 277 -18.88 1.72 11.74
C GLU A 277 -18.74 0.23 11.38
N SER A 278 -17.64 -0.44 11.81
CA SER A 278 -17.45 -1.88 11.60
C SER A 278 -18.57 -2.69 12.23
N LYS A 279 -18.95 -2.34 13.47
CA LYS A 279 -20.10 -2.92 14.18
C LYS A 279 -21.39 -2.71 13.42
N ARG A 280 -21.69 -1.47 13.00
CA ARG A 280 -22.91 -1.12 12.26
C ARG A 280 -23.03 -1.95 10.97
N ILE A 281 -21.96 -2.05 10.21
CA ILE A 281 -21.92 -2.82 8.95
C ILE A 281 -22.27 -4.29 9.21
N VAL A 282 -21.59 -4.90 10.19
CA VAL A 282 -21.80 -6.31 10.53
C VAL A 282 -23.22 -6.56 11.02
N GLU A 283 -23.67 -5.83 12.04
CA GLU A 283 -25.00 -6.03 12.63
C GLU A 283 -26.14 -5.82 11.62
N THR A 284 -26.01 -4.77 10.78
CA THR A 284 -27.03 -4.47 9.76
C THR A 284 -27.09 -5.56 8.70
N SER A 285 -25.92 -6.00 8.21
CA SER A 285 -25.86 -6.99 7.13
C SER A 285 -26.25 -8.40 7.61
N VAL A 286 -25.87 -8.77 8.82
CA VAL A 286 -26.29 -10.06 9.40
C VAL A 286 -27.81 -10.10 9.63
N LYS A 287 -28.42 -8.98 10.04
CA LYS A 287 -29.86 -8.90 10.30
C LYS A 287 -30.72 -8.83 9.03
N ASN A 288 -30.26 -8.09 8.02
CA ASN A 288 -31.07 -7.71 6.87
C ASN A 288 -30.51 -8.18 5.53
N GLY A 289 -29.23 -8.61 5.47
CA GLY A 289 -28.57 -9.03 4.26
C GLY A 289 -29.00 -10.41 3.79
N GLU A 290 -29.02 -10.59 2.47
CA GLU A 290 -29.19 -11.90 1.84
C GLU A 290 -28.01 -12.81 2.21
N VAL A 291 -28.28 -14.08 2.54
CA VAL A 291 -27.26 -15.10 2.69
C VAL A 291 -26.84 -15.57 1.29
N VAL A 292 -25.61 -15.27 0.89
CA VAL A 292 -25.06 -15.58 -0.43
C VAL A 292 -24.39 -16.96 -0.46
N LEU A 293 -23.69 -17.32 0.63
CA LEU A 293 -23.01 -18.61 0.78
C LEU A 293 -23.19 -19.14 2.19
N THR A 294 -23.26 -20.48 2.30
CA THR A 294 -23.21 -21.20 3.58
C THR A 294 -22.14 -22.27 3.47
N GLY A 295 -21.09 -22.16 4.30
CA GLY A 295 -19.92 -23.01 4.30
C GLY A 295 -20.10 -24.41 4.87
N PRO A 296 -19.00 -25.11 5.17
CA PRO A 296 -17.65 -24.54 5.27
C PRO A 296 -16.95 -24.38 3.91
N TYR A 297 -16.26 -23.26 3.73
CA TYR A 297 -15.35 -23.01 2.60
C TYR A 297 -14.01 -22.46 3.11
N GLU A 298 -12.92 -22.76 2.41
CA GLU A 298 -11.63 -22.14 2.70
C GLU A 298 -11.56 -20.76 2.05
N MET A 299 -11.30 -19.72 2.86
CA MET A 299 -11.07 -18.37 2.38
C MET A 299 -9.69 -18.25 1.73
N VAL A 300 -9.65 -17.74 0.51
CA VAL A 300 -8.40 -17.50 -0.22
C VAL A 300 -7.98 -16.03 -0.11
N SER A 301 -8.90 -15.08 -0.38
CA SER A 301 -8.58 -13.65 -0.36
C SER A 301 -9.84 -12.78 -0.26
N VAL A 302 -9.65 -11.61 0.30
CA VAL A 302 -10.60 -10.49 0.34
C VAL A 302 -9.89 -9.22 -0.14
N ASN A 303 -10.65 -8.14 -0.35
CA ASN A 303 -10.05 -6.84 -0.64
C ASN A 303 -9.40 -6.26 0.64
N ILE A 304 -8.09 -6.41 0.76
CA ILE A 304 -7.31 -5.97 1.93
C ILE A 304 -7.25 -4.44 2.09
N TYR A 305 -7.58 -3.67 1.05
CA TYR A 305 -7.54 -2.20 1.09
C TYR A 305 -8.70 -1.58 1.89
N ASP A 306 -9.73 -2.36 2.23
CA ASP A 306 -10.85 -1.89 3.03
C ASP A 306 -11.46 -2.96 3.96
N ALA A 307 -10.84 -4.13 4.02
CA ALA A 307 -11.29 -5.20 4.90
C ALA A 307 -11.22 -4.78 6.37
N ARG A 308 -12.26 -5.15 7.12
CA ARG A 308 -12.38 -4.92 8.56
C ARG A 308 -12.67 -6.23 9.25
N CYS A 309 -12.07 -6.44 10.42
CA CYS A 309 -12.40 -7.55 11.29
C CYS A 309 -13.19 -7.03 12.50
N TYR A 310 -14.36 -7.62 12.75
CA TYR A 310 -15.18 -7.28 13.92
C TYR A 310 -15.96 -8.51 14.40
N ASP A 311 -15.76 -8.90 15.66
CA ASP A 311 -16.50 -9.96 16.35
C ASP A 311 -16.66 -11.28 15.56
N GLY A 312 -15.55 -11.74 14.95
CA GLY A 312 -15.52 -12.97 14.13
C GLY A 312 -16.08 -12.80 12.71
N TYR A 313 -16.33 -11.57 12.30
CA TYR A 313 -16.72 -11.25 10.93
C TYR A 313 -15.62 -10.48 10.21
N LEU A 314 -15.47 -10.74 8.90
CA LEU A 314 -14.71 -9.91 7.98
C LEU A 314 -15.65 -9.17 7.03
N THR A 315 -15.27 -7.95 6.67
CA THR A 315 -15.91 -7.25 5.56
C THR A 315 -15.01 -7.32 4.32
N SER A 316 -15.59 -7.33 3.14
CA SER A 316 -14.86 -7.20 1.88
C SER A 316 -15.70 -6.45 0.87
N ARG A 317 -15.14 -5.46 0.22
CA ARG A 317 -15.74 -4.83 -0.96
C ARG A 317 -15.20 -5.46 -2.22
N PHE A 318 -16.00 -5.39 -3.28
CA PHE A 318 -15.71 -5.78 -4.65
C PHE A 318 -15.61 -7.28 -4.88
N PHE A 319 -15.02 -8.07 -3.98
CA PHE A 319 -14.90 -9.51 -4.20
C PHE A 319 -14.66 -10.30 -2.91
N LEU A 320 -14.99 -11.58 -2.99
CA LEU A 320 -14.52 -12.63 -2.09
C LEU A 320 -13.99 -13.80 -2.94
N MET A 321 -12.80 -14.28 -2.63
CA MET A 321 -12.21 -15.47 -3.25
C MET A 321 -12.15 -16.61 -2.24
N TYR A 322 -12.64 -17.78 -2.61
CA TYR A 322 -12.69 -18.97 -1.76
C TYR A 322 -12.45 -20.25 -2.56
N MET A 323 -12.15 -21.36 -1.87
CA MET A 323 -12.04 -22.68 -2.47
C MET A 323 -13.35 -23.44 -2.35
N ASP A 324 -13.81 -24.01 -3.44
CA ASP A 324 -14.96 -24.93 -3.50
C ASP A 324 -14.57 -26.18 -4.29
N ASN A 325 -14.59 -27.34 -3.62
CA ASN A 325 -14.21 -28.63 -4.22
C ASN A 325 -12.86 -28.62 -4.95
N GLY A 326 -11.86 -27.89 -4.41
CA GLY A 326 -10.52 -27.79 -4.96
C GLY A 326 -10.37 -26.74 -6.08
N GLU A 327 -11.43 -26.05 -6.44
CA GLU A 327 -11.41 -24.95 -7.42
C GLU A 327 -11.51 -23.58 -6.74
N LYS A 328 -10.73 -22.61 -7.23
CA LYS A 328 -10.88 -21.21 -6.83
C LYS A 328 -12.16 -20.61 -7.41
N LYS A 329 -12.99 -20.06 -6.55
CA LYS A 329 -14.20 -19.31 -6.92
C LYS A 329 -14.05 -17.87 -6.52
N VAL A 330 -14.56 -16.96 -7.33
CA VAL A 330 -14.62 -15.53 -7.06
C VAL A 330 -16.05 -15.06 -7.21
N ILE A 331 -16.59 -14.46 -6.16
CA ILE A 331 -17.86 -13.73 -6.22
C ILE A 331 -17.58 -12.23 -6.10
N ARG A 332 -18.31 -11.44 -6.90
CA ARG A 332 -18.06 -10.00 -7.03
C ARG A 332 -19.27 -9.23 -6.48
N ASP A 333 -19.09 -8.59 -5.37
CA ASP A 333 -19.94 -7.64 -4.69
C ASP A 333 -19.31 -7.25 -3.33
N ASN A 334 -20.03 -6.57 -2.48
CA ASN A 334 -19.63 -6.26 -1.12
C ASN A 334 -20.25 -7.28 -0.14
N TYR A 335 -19.42 -7.80 0.76
CA TYR A 335 -19.80 -8.91 1.63
C TYR A 335 -19.43 -8.66 3.09
N VAL A 336 -20.25 -9.25 3.98
CA VAL A 336 -19.92 -9.51 5.38
C VAL A 336 -19.79 -11.02 5.55
N ILE A 337 -18.66 -11.48 6.00
CA ILE A 337 -18.24 -12.87 6.00
C ILE A 337 -18.09 -13.33 7.43
N LYS A 338 -18.94 -14.27 7.88
CA LYS A 338 -18.80 -14.91 9.18
C LYS A 338 -17.73 -15.99 9.07
N MET A 339 -16.71 -15.89 9.93
CA MET A 339 -15.61 -16.83 9.98
C MET A 339 -15.78 -17.81 11.15
N ALA A 340 -15.52 -19.10 10.89
CA ALA A 340 -15.42 -20.10 11.95
C ALA A 340 -14.04 -20.08 12.63
N ASP A 341 -13.02 -19.76 11.84
CA ASP A 341 -11.62 -19.51 12.25
C ASP A 341 -10.95 -18.58 11.22
N GLU A 342 -9.64 -18.34 11.31
CA GLU A 342 -8.90 -17.43 10.41
C GLU A 342 -8.93 -17.83 8.93
N LYS A 343 -9.34 -19.04 8.58
CA LYS A 343 -9.34 -19.56 7.21
C LYS A 343 -10.68 -20.08 6.73
N THR A 344 -11.59 -20.40 7.64
CA THR A 344 -12.84 -21.10 7.32
C THR A 344 -14.03 -20.15 7.32
N ILE A 345 -14.66 -19.99 6.17
CA ILE A 345 -15.91 -19.26 5.99
C ILE A 345 -17.05 -20.13 6.52
N GLU A 346 -17.81 -19.61 7.47
CA GLU A 346 -19.06 -20.24 7.94
C GLU A 346 -20.24 -19.78 7.10
N LYS A 347 -20.36 -18.45 6.86
CA LYS A 347 -21.48 -17.85 6.13
C LYS A 347 -21.09 -16.52 5.52
N VAL A 348 -21.69 -16.18 4.37
CA VAL A 348 -21.49 -14.90 3.69
C VAL A 348 -22.84 -14.21 3.52
N TYR A 349 -22.86 -12.94 3.92
CA TYR A 349 -24.02 -12.06 3.79
C TYR A 349 -23.70 -10.96 2.78
N ARG A 350 -24.69 -10.54 2.00
CA ARG A 350 -24.59 -9.32 1.20
C ARG A 350 -24.50 -8.11 2.11
N TRP A 351 -23.53 -7.25 1.87
CA TRP A 351 -23.35 -6.02 2.64
C TRP A 351 -24.52 -5.06 2.41
N ILE A 352 -25.12 -4.58 3.48
CA ILE A 352 -26.16 -3.55 3.48
C ILE A 352 -25.54 -2.21 3.91
N LYS A 353 -25.70 -1.19 3.06
CA LYS A 353 -25.21 0.18 3.33
C LYS A 353 -26.02 0.87 4.42
#